data_03c73aff114f073bad50febd89be453f
#
_entry.id   03c73aff114f073bad50febd89be453f
#
_cell.length_a   1.000
_cell.length_b   1.000
_cell.length_c   1.000
_cell.angle_alpha   90.00
_cell.angle_beta   90.00
_cell.angle_gamma   90.00
#
_symmetry.space_group_name_H-M   'P 1'
#
loop_
_entity.id
_entity.type
_entity.pdbx_description
1 polymer ?
#
loop_
_entity_poly.entity_id
_entity_poly.type
_entity_poly.pdbx_seq_one_letter_code
_entity_poly.pdbx_strand_id
1 'polypeptide(L)'
;MEKYDVAIIGGGSAGLAALKQLSTLGKQAVLLEAGEKVGVKNISGGILYSKKPNKGRVYNVEDIYGQNFVSEAPLQRKITKYLLHATSKDKVFSMDLTAAHEYQSNFGYS
;
A
#
# COMPACT_ATOMS: atom_id res chain seq x y z
N MET A 1 -8.91 34.80 4.82
CA MET A 1 -9.54 33.53 5.22
C MET A 1 -9.28 32.54 4.11
N GLU A 2 -8.54 31.46 4.38
CA GLU A 2 -8.28 30.40 3.41
C GLU A 2 -9.56 29.61 3.17
N LYS A 3 -9.83 29.30 1.88
CA LYS A 3 -11.00 28.53 1.48
C LYS A 3 -10.54 27.22 0.84
N TYR A 4 -11.16 26.13 1.23
CA TYR A 4 -10.91 24.82 0.69
C TYR A 4 -12.21 24.22 0.14
N ASP A 5 -12.10 23.46 -0.95
CA ASP A 5 -13.22 22.72 -1.52
C ASP A 5 -13.57 21.49 -0.67
N VAL A 6 -12.54 20.86 -0.10
CA VAL A 6 -12.68 19.59 0.64
C VAL A 6 -11.78 19.58 1.88
N ALA A 7 -12.31 19.09 2.99
CA ALA A 7 -11.54 18.76 4.18
C ALA A 7 -11.46 17.21 4.34
N ILE A 8 -10.24 16.68 4.44
CA ILE A 8 -9.97 15.26 4.66
C ILE A 8 -9.56 15.09 6.12
N ILE A 9 -10.24 14.23 6.84
CA ILE A 9 -9.94 13.91 8.23
C ILE A 9 -9.16 12.60 8.30
N GLY A 10 -7.91 12.69 8.73
CA GLY A 10 -6.99 11.57 8.87
C GLY A 10 -6.02 11.40 7.70
N GLY A 11 -4.72 11.44 8.02
CA GLY A 11 -3.59 11.28 7.10
C GLY A 11 -3.13 9.82 6.93
N GLY A 12 -4.03 8.85 7.03
CA GLY A 12 -3.74 7.47 6.67
C GLY A 12 -3.71 7.24 5.16
N SER A 13 -3.49 6.00 4.73
CA SER A 13 -3.39 5.64 3.30
C SER A 13 -4.60 6.08 2.47
N ALA A 14 -5.81 5.96 3.02
CA ALA A 14 -7.03 6.39 2.35
C ALA A 14 -7.10 7.93 2.19
N GLY A 15 -6.79 8.67 3.26
CA GLY A 15 -6.77 10.13 3.23
C GLY A 15 -5.73 10.69 2.27
N LEU A 16 -4.55 10.09 2.23
CA LEU A 16 -3.48 10.47 1.30
C LEU A 16 -3.84 10.17 -0.16
N ALA A 17 -4.47 9.02 -0.42
CA ALA A 17 -4.96 8.68 -1.76
C ALA A 17 -6.03 9.67 -2.23
N ALA A 18 -6.97 10.03 -1.34
CA ALA A 18 -8.00 11.03 -1.63
C ALA A 18 -7.38 12.41 -1.91
N LEU A 19 -6.42 12.84 -1.08
CA LEU A 19 -5.72 14.11 -1.27
C LEU A 19 -5.00 14.17 -2.62
N LYS A 20 -4.30 13.10 -2.99
CA LYS A 20 -3.62 13.00 -4.29
C LYS A 20 -4.62 13.11 -5.43
N GLN A 21 -5.74 12.40 -5.36
CA GLN A 21 -6.77 12.42 -6.39
C GLN A 21 -7.41 13.81 -6.53
N LEU A 22 -7.72 14.47 -5.41
CA LEU A 22 -8.27 15.83 -5.43
C LEU A 22 -7.30 16.84 -6.02
N SER A 23 -6.02 16.73 -5.71
CA SER A 23 -4.96 17.55 -6.32
C SER A 23 -4.89 17.36 -7.84
N THR A 24 -4.99 16.11 -8.31
CA THR A 24 -5.03 15.82 -9.76
C THR A 24 -6.26 16.44 -10.44
N LEU A 25 -7.35 16.56 -9.71
CA LEU A 25 -8.59 17.21 -10.19
C LEU A 25 -8.58 18.73 -10.03
N GLY A 26 -7.45 19.33 -9.61
CA GLY A 26 -7.32 20.77 -9.39
C GLY A 26 -8.15 21.31 -8.22
N LYS A 27 -8.55 20.46 -7.27
CA LYS A 27 -9.31 20.86 -6.08
C LYS A 27 -8.39 21.30 -4.96
N GLN A 28 -8.78 22.35 -4.26
CA GLN A 28 -8.11 22.79 -3.04
C GLN A 28 -8.60 21.94 -1.87
N ALA A 29 -7.73 21.10 -1.33
CA ALA A 29 -8.06 20.23 -0.21
C ALA A 29 -7.15 20.51 0.98
N VAL A 30 -7.69 20.42 2.19
CA VAL A 30 -6.94 20.42 3.45
C VAL A 30 -7.02 19.04 4.08
N LEU A 31 -5.90 18.53 4.56
CA LEU A 31 -5.83 17.27 5.30
C LEU A 31 -5.52 17.59 6.76
N LEU A 32 -6.37 17.09 7.65
CA LEU A 32 -6.25 17.24 9.09
C LEU A 32 -5.85 15.90 9.71
N GLU A 33 -4.69 15.84 10.35
CA GLU A 33 -4.18 14.66 11.05
C GLU A 33 -4.12 14.91 12.56
N ALA A 34 -4.66 13.96 13.34
CA ALA A 34 -4.68 14.02 14.79
C ALA A 34 -3.35 13.57 15.42
N GLY A 35 -2.51 12.86 14.69
CA GLY A 35 -1.19 12.45 15.11
C GLY A 35 -0.16 13.57 14.96
N GLU A 36 1.00 13.40 15.55
CA GLU A 36 2.12 14.33 15.43
C GLU A 36 2.59 14.49 13.98
N LYS A 37 2.54 13.41 13.22
CA LYS A 37 2.88 13.38 11.78
C LYS A 37 1.94 12.42 11.05
N VAL A 38 1.75 12.71 9.76
CA VAL A 38 1.05 11.79 8.85
C VAL A 38 1.78 10.44 8.84
N GLY A 39 1.03 9.35 8.99
CA GLY A 39 1.55 7.99 8.95
C GLY A 39 2.11 7.45 10.27
N VAL A 40 2.27 8.25 11.30
CA VAL A 40 2.87 7.82 12.59
C VAL A 40 2.10 6.70 13.27
N LYS A 41 0.79 6.61 13.02
CA LYS A 41 -0.09 5.58 13.57
C LYS A 41 -0.24 4.34 12.67
N ASN A 42 0.35 4.36 11.49
CA ASN A 42 0.23 3.25 10.55
C ASN A 42 1.12 2.09 10.99
N ILE A 43 0.50 0.94 11.20
CA ILE A 43 1.20 -0.33 11.44
C ILE A 43 1.14 -1.09 10.11
N SER A 44 2.31 -1.39 9.54
CA SER A 44 2.43 -2.09 8.27
C SER A 44 3.19 -3.39 8.44
N GLY A 45 2.80 -4.43 7.69
CA GLY A 45 3.57 -5.67 7.57
C GLY A 45 4.84 -5.52 6.72
N GLY A 46 5.14 -4.31 6.24
CA GLY A 46 6.34 -4.04 5.46
C GLY A 46 6.28 -4.48 3.99
N ILE A 47 5.13 -4.97 3.53
CA ILE A 47 4.96 -5.41 2.14
C ILE A 47 3.94 -4.53 1.44
N LEU A 48 4.35 -3.92 0.33
CA LEU A 48 3.46 -3.24 -0.60
C LEU A 48 3.16 -4.18 -1.77
N TYR A 49 1.90 -4.56 -1.93
CA TYR A 49 1.48 -5.39 -3.04
C TYR A 49 1.27 -4.55 -4.29
N SER A 50 2.01 -4.85 -5.36
CA SER A 50 1.87 -4.15 -6.64
C SER A 50 0.59 -4.51 -7.38
N LYS A 51 0.10 -5.74 -7.20
CA LYS A 51 -1.16 -6.22 -7.78
C LYS A 51 -1.92 -7.05 -6.76
N LYS A 52 -3.21 -6.83 -6.64
CA LYS A 52 -4.07 -7.65 -5.79
C LYS A 52 -5.35 -8.03 -6.55
N PRO A 53 -5.56 -9.32 -6.84
CA PRO A 53 -6.84 -9.77 -7.35
C PRO A 53 -7.89 -9.67 -6.23
N ASN A 54 -9.01 -9.04 -6.50
CA ASN A 54 -10.14 -8.99 -5.59
C ASN A 54 -11.43 -9.16 -6.40
N LYS A 55 -12.15 -10.27 -6.20
CA LYS A 55 -13.44 -10.57 -6.86
C LYS A 55 -13.41 -10.34 -8.38
N GLY A 56 -12.38 -10.84 -9.07
CA GLY A 56 -12.21 -10.71 -10.51
C GLY A 56 -11.67 -9.38 -11.01
N ARG A 57 -11.35 -8.43 -10.12
CA ARG A 57 -10.65 -7.19 -10.47
C ARG A 57 -9.19 -7.27 -10.01
N VAL A 58 -8.30 -6.77 -10.83
CA VAL A 58 -6.88 -6.59 -10.49
C VAL A 58 -6.65 -5.12 -10.21
N TYR A 59 -6.21 -4.81 -8.99
CA TYR A 59 -5.81 -3.47 -8.61
C TYR A 59 -4.29 -3.37 -8.66
N ASN A 60 -3.78 -2.43 -9.42
CA ASN A 60 -2.37 -2.08 -9.42
C ASN A 60 -2.16 -0.89 -8.48
N VAL A 61 -1.06 -0.89 -7.76
CA VAL A 61 -0.68 0.26 -6.93
C VAL A 61 -0.50 1.52 -7.76
N GLU A 62 -0.03 1.39 -8.99
CA GLU A 62 0.17 2.48 -9.93
C GLU A 62 -1.14 3.11 -10.42
N ASP A 63 -2.23 2.34 -10.50
CA ASP A 63 -3.56 2.88 -10.83
C ASP A 63 -4.11 3.78 -9.71
N ILE A 64 -3.69 3.51 -8.47
CA ILE A 64 -4.13 4.28 -7.29
C ILE A 64 -3.24 5.50 -7.08
N TYR A 65 -1.93 5.32 -7.15
CA TYR A 65 -0.96 6.34 -6.76
C TYR A 65 -0.23 7.02 -7.94
N GLY A 66 -0.42 6.54 -9.16
CA GLY A 66 0.17 7.04 -10.41
C GLY A 66 1.26 6.14 -10.96
N GLN A 67 1.52 6.26 -12.26
CA GLN A 67 2.39 5.35 -13.02
C GLN A 67 3.84 5.30 -12.54
N ASN A 68 4.32 6.37 -11.93
CA ASN A 68 5.70 6.46 -11.44
C ASN A 68 5.82 6.05 -9.96
N PHE A 69 4.73 5.65 -9.31
CA PHE A 69 4.72 5.42 -7.86
C PHE A 69 5.80 4.42 -7.44
N VAL A 70 5.95 3.30 -8.14
CA VAL A 70 6.93 2.26 -7.79
C VAL A 70 8.37 2.73 -7.91
N SER A 71 8.66 3.62 -8.87
CA SER A 71 10.01 4.18 -9.07
C SER A 71 10.34 5.34 -8.13
N GLU A 72 9.33 6.05 -7.65
CA GLU A 72 9.50 7.23 -6.78
C GLU A 72 9.35 6.92 -5.29
N ALA A 73 8.61 5.84 -4.95
CA ALA A 73 8.41 5.43 -3.56
C ALA A 73 9.72 4.89 -2.94
N PRO A 74 9.95 5.11 -1.65
CA PRO A 74 11.15 4.65 -0.95
C PRO A 74 11.12 3.14 -0.69
N LEU A 75 10.87 2.36 -1.73
CA LEU A 75 10.82 0.90 -1.68
C LEU A 75 12.25 0.34 -1.65
N GLN A 76 12.48 -0.66 -0.82
CA GLN A 76 13.82 -1.21 -0.62
C GLN A 76 14.17 -2.26 -1.68
N ARG A 77 13.26 -3.20 -1.93
CA ARG A 77 13.49 -4.28 -2.90
C ARG A 77 12.22 -4.97 -3.33
N LYS A 78 12.26 -5.59 -4.51
CA LYS A 78 11.19 -6.43 -5.01
C LYS A 78 11.18 -7.78 -4.28
N ILE A 79 10.01 -8.22 -3.88
CA ILE A 79 9.80 -9.56 -3.30
C ILE A 79 9.83 -10.59 -4.43
N THR A 80 10.64 -11.62 -4.28
CA THR A 80 10.83 -12.67 -5.27
C THR A 80 10.39 -14.06 -4.80
N LYS A 81 10.17 -14.22 -3.47
CA LYS A 81 9.75 -15.50 -2.89
C LYS A 81 8.71 -15.30 -1.79
N TYR A 82 7.80 -16.23 -1.71
CA TYR A 82 6.86 -16.39 -0.62
C TYR A 82 7.06 -17.75 0.06
N LEU A 83 7.50 -17.73 1.30
CA LEU A 83 7.72 -18.94 2.09
C LEU A 83 6.76 -18.93 3.29
N LEU A 84 6.03 -20.02 3.46
CA LEU A 84 5.23 -20.25 4.65
C LEU A 84 6.01 -21.16 5.59
N HIS A 85 6.20 -20.72 6.82
CA HIS A 85 6.81 -21.51 7.88
C HIS A 85 5.80 -21.77 9.00
N ALA A 86 5.57 -23.04 9.29
CA ALA A 86 4.85 -23.46 10.50
C ALA A 86 5.88 -24.01 11.49
N THR A 87 5.92 -23.43 12.67
CA THR A 87 6.91 -23.77 13.70
C THR A 87 6.23 -24.34 14.94
N SER A 88 6.86 -25.35 15.53
CA SER A 88 6.57 -25.80 16.87
C SER A 88 7.84 -25.70 17.72
N LYS A 89 7.79 -26.16 18.99
CA LYS A 89 8.95 -26.10 19.89
C LYS A 89 10.22 -26.73 19.27
N ASP A 90 10.06 -27.85 18.57
CA ASP A 90 11.20 -28.66 18.11
C ASP A 90 11.16 -28.95 16.60
N LYS A 91 10.19 -28.42 15.87
CA LYS A 91 10.00 -28.71 14.44
C LYS A 91 9.63 -27.46 13.65
N VAL A 92 10.15 -27.40 12.43
CA VAL A 92 9.79 -26.39 11.42
C VAL A 92 9.32 -27.13 10.17
N PHE A 93 8.15 -26.74 9.70
CA PHE A 93 7.66 -27.12 8.38
C PHE A 93 7.72 -25.89 7.49
N SER A 94 8.26 -26.03 6.30
CA SER A 94 8.40 -24.93 5.34
C SER A 94 7.77 -25.31 4.00
N MET A 95 7.02 -24.39 3.41
CA MET A 95 6.40 -24.53 2.11
C MET A 95 6.74 -23.31 1.24
N ASP A 96 7.20 -23.56 0.03
CA ASP A 96 7.41 -22.50 -0.96
C ASP A 96 6.09 -22.28 -1.73
N LEU A 97 5.49 -21.11 -1.55
CA LEU A 97 4.25 -20.68 -2.20
C LEU A 97 4.51 -19.75 -3.40
N THR A 98 5.77 -19.56 -3.78
CA THR A 98 6.16 -18.62 -4.85
C THR A 98 5.49 -18.96 -6.18
N ALA A 99 5.33 -20.25 -6.49
CA ALA A 99 4.70 -20.72 -7.71
C ALA A 99 3.17 -20.81 -7.65
N ALA A 100 2.55 -20.64 -6.47
CA ALA A 100 1.11 -20.67 -6.33
C ALA A 100 0.48 -19.49 -7.08
N HIS A 101 -0.55 -19.77 -7.90
CA HIS A 101 -1.21 -18.78 -8.78
C HIS A 101 -1.68 -17.53 -8.02
N GLU A 102 -2.17 -17.71 -6.81
CA GLU A 102 -2.64 -16.61 -5.96
C GLU A 102 -1.52 -15.65 -5.56
N TYR A 103 -0.28 -16.13 -5.45
CA TYR A 103 0.88 -15.35 -5.04
C TYR A 103 1.67 -14.78 -6.21
N GLN A 104 1.59 -15.39 -7.41
CA GLN A 104 2.27 -14.88 -8.60
C GLN A 104 1.80 -13.48 -9.01
N SER A 105 0.52 -13.17 -8.78
CA SER A 105 -0.06 -11.86 -9.06
C SER A 105 0.12 -10.84 -7.92
N ASN A 106 0.64 -11.28 -6.76
CA ASN A 106 0.75 -10.48 -5.55
C ASN A 106 2.20 -10.13 -5.17
N PHE A 107 3.16 -10.35 -6.05
CA PHE A 107 4.52 -9.91 -5.80
C PHE A 107 4.57 -8.40 -5.64
N GLY A 108 5.04 -7.98 -4.48
CA GLY A 108 5.13 -6.58 -4.10
C GLY A 108 6.57 -6.15 -3.85
N TYR A 109 6.70 -5.11 -3.06
CA TYR A 109 7.97 -4.49 -2.67
C TYR A 109 8.00 -4.37 -1.15
N SER A 110 9.16 -4.49 -0.55
CA SER A 110 9.39 -4.23 0.86
C SER A 110 10.22 -2.98 1.06
#